data_e2cae90d16fb3b504fedffe3ea32d16b
#
_entry.id   e2cae90d16fb3b504fedffe3ea32d16b
#
_cell.length_a   1.000
_cell.length_b   1.000
_cell.length_c   1.000
_cell.angle_alpha   90.00
_cell.angle_beta   90.00
_cell.angle_gamma   90.00
#
_symmetry.space_group_name_H-M   'P 1'
#
loop_
_entity.id
_entity.type
_entity.pdbx_description
1 polymer ?
#
loop_
_entity_poly.entity_id
_entity_poly.type
_entity_poly.pdbx_seq_one_letter_code
_entity_poly.pdbx_strand_id
1 'polypeptide(L)'
;VLIPLFIVIGIINTSSTQECGENGILDIDRKSQLTINCDGSAFEGKGVGSASSINYIALGQQIYSGAAACAGCHGVNGGGGVGPAFTGGELYTTFPTCSDHALWIELGSAGWQADVGPAYGAENKVSIGGMPGFAGKLTEDELYAVVVFERVVFGGGDTNEVLEDCGLLEVEDEVTAEAVETSS
;
A
#
# COMPACT_ATOMS: atom_id res chain seq x y z
N VAL A 1 32.93 48.40 8.99
CA VAL A 1 31.76 47.95 8.26
C VAL A 1 31.18 46.76 8.98
N LEU A 2 30.16 47.01 9.81
CA LEU A 2 29.39 45.98 10.52
C LEU A 2 28.32 45.46 9.57
N ILE A 3 28.53 44.31 8.92
CA ILE A 3 27.48 43.58 8.22
C ILE A 3 26.69 42.84 9.31
N PRO A 4 25.39 43.04 9.39
CA PRO A 4 24.63 42.63 10.55
C PRO A 4 24.48 41.09 10.60
N LEU A 5 24.82 40.58 11.76
CA LEU A 5 24.67 39.19 12.23
C LEU A 5 23.21 38.68 12.12
N PHE A 6 22.29 39.54 11.73
CA PHE A 6 20.85 39.19 11.64
C PHE A 6 20.44 38.33 10.43
N ILE A 7 21.31 38.28 9.41
CA ILE A 7 21.00 37.45 8.21
C ILE A 7 21.29 35.97 8.44
N VAL A 8 22.18 35.62 9.37
CA VAL A 8 22.56 34.23 9.64
C VAL A 8 21.56 33.53 10.55
N ILE A 9 20.85 34.25 11.41
CA ILE A 9 19.85 33.67 12.32
C ILE A 9 18.54 33.37 11.61
N GLY A 10 18.23 34.08 10.50
CA GLY A 10 17.02 33.86 9.71
C GLY A 10 17.05 32.58 8.84
N ILE A 11 18.23 31.99 8.60
CA ILE A 11 18.37 30.81 7.73
C ILE A 11 18.31 29.51 8.53
N ILE A 12 18.50 29.56 9.84
CA ILE A 12 18.52 28.36 10.69
C ILE A 12 17.11 27.99 11.20
N ASN A 13 16.14 28.87 11.05
CA ASN A 13 14.79 28.67 11.59
C ASN A 13 13.69 28.48 10.52
N THR A 14 14.08 28.23 9.29
CA THR A 14 13.21 27.54 8.33
C THR A 14 13.44 26.03 8.44
N SER A 15 13.38 25.49 9.65
CA SER A 15 12.95 24.12 9.86
C SER A 15 11.56 24.07 9.25
N SER A 16 11.51 23.48 8.06
CA SER A 16 10.31 23.16 7.34
C SER A 16 9.25 22.63 8.32
N THR A 17 8.32 23.47 8.70
CA THR A 17 6.98 23.01 8.98
C THR A 17 6.46 22.59 7.60
N GLN A 18 6.86 21.42 7.14
CA GLN A 18 6.21 20.76 6.05
C GLN A 18 4.83 20.46 6.60
N GLU A 19 3.84 21.19 6.12
CA GLU A 19 2.46 20.91 6.47
C GLU A 19 2.22 19.45 6.09
N CYS A 20 2.01 18.61 7.12
CA CYS A 20 1.48 17.28 6.92
C CYS A 20 0.25 17.43 6.03
N GLY A 21 0.16 16.62 4.99
CA GLY A 21 -0.85 16.74 3.95
C GLY A 21 -2.26 17.03 4.49
N GLU A 22 -3.12 17.48 3.66
CA GLU A 22 -4.45 18.05 3.96
C GLU A 22 -5.30 17.25 4.98
N ASN A 23 -4.95 15.99 5.22
CA ASN A 23 -5.52 15.11 6.25
C ASN A 23 -4.68 15.00 7.54
N GLY A 24 -3.54 15.66 7.63
CA GLY A 24 -2.80 15.92 8.87
C GLY A 24 -2.22 14.72 9.62
N ILE A 25 -2.14 13.55 9.03
CA ILE A 25 -1.86 12.32 9.78
C ILE A 25 -0.52 11.68 9.41
N LEU A 26 -0.07 11.76 8.16
CA LEU A 26 1.09 11.03 7.68
C LEU A 26 2.04 11.89 6.86
N ASP A 27 3.34 11.65 7.00
CA ASP A 27 4.42 12.19 6.19
C ASP A 27 5.33 11.04 5.72
N ILE A 28 6.30 11.33 4.86
CA ILE A 28 7.29 10.34 4.40
C ILE A 28 8.67 10.79 4.88
N ASP A 29 9.32 9.96 5.68
CA ASP A 29 10.73 10.18 6.01
C ASP A 29 11.58 9.99 4.74
N ARG A 30 12.15 11.08 4.24
CA ARG A 30 12.95 11.10 3.01
C ARG A 30 14.21 10.24 3.07
N LYS A 31 14.65 9.87 4.25
CA LYS A 31 15.87 9.11 4.46
C LYS A 31 15.63 7.61 4.44
N SER A 32 14.57 7.16 5.07
CA SER A 32 14.15 5.76 5.08
C SER A 32 13.12 5.42 4.00
N GLN A 33 12.50 6.44 3.39
CA GLN A 33 11.35 6.31 2.47
C GLN A 33 10.12 5.65 3.12
N LEU A 34 10.08 5.65 4.45
CA LEU A 34 8.98 5.07 5.21
C LEU A 34 7.93 6.13 5.54
N THR A 35 6.68 5.73 5.56
CA THR A 35 5.58 6.56 6.07
C THR A 35 5.77 6.74 7.58
N ILE A 36 5.70 7.98 8.03
CA ILE A 36 5.82 8.36 9.44
C ILE A 36 4.61 9.20 9.85
N ASN A 37 4.35 9.26 11.16
CA ASN A 37 3.41 10.23 11.70
C ASN A 37 3.97 11.65 11.55
N CYS A 38 3.10 12.66 11.58
CA CYS A 38 3.49 14.07 11.47
C CYS A 38 4.41 14.55 12.60
N ASP A 39 4.50 13.84 13.69
CA ASP A 39 5.44 14.08 14.78
C ASP A 39 6.83 13.44 14.57
N GLY A 40 7.02 12.76 13.44
CA GLY A 40 8.26 12.05 13.10
C GLY A 40 8.39 10.67 13.74
N SER A 41 7.39 10.20 14.48
CA SER A 41 7.37 8.82 14.98
C SER A 41 7.06 7.83 13.86
N ALA A 42 7.48 6.58 14.02
CA ALA A 42 7.10 5.52 13.09
C ALA A 42 5.57 5.43 13.01
N PHE A 43 5.04 5.32 11.81
CA PHE A 43 3.62 5.07 11.62
C PHE A 43 3.30 3.64 12.04
N GLU A 44 2.80 3.51 13.24
CA GLU A 44 2.15 2.30 13.69
C GLU A 44 0.67 2.46 13.33
N GLY A 45 0.22 1.80 12.28
CA GLY A 45 -1.17 1.86 11.81
C GLY A 45 -2.11 1.67 13.01
N LYS A 46 -3.00 2.64 13.23
CA LYS A 46 -3.92 2.61 14.37
C LYS A 46 -4.93 1.48 14.14
N GLY A 47 -4.71 0.35 14.78
CA GLY A 47 -5.57 -0.82 14.69
C GLY A 47 -4.88 -2.09 14.19
N VAL A 48 -3.59 -2.04 13.88
CA VAL A 48 -2.85 -3.28 13.62
C VAL A 48 -2.57 -3.91 14.98
N GLY A 49 -3.35 -4.89 15.37
CA GLY A 49 -3.00 -5.83 16.42
C GLY A 49 -1.59 -6.33 16.14
N SER A 50 -0.79 -6.42 17.17
CA SER A 50 0.62 -6.79 17.18
C SER A 50 0.88 -8.03 16.31
N ALA A 51 1.31 -7.86 15.06
CA ALA A 51 1.75 -9.02 14.33
C ALA A 51 2.60 -8.81 13.10
N SER A 52 2.34 -7.95 12.18
CA SER A 52 3.29 -7.79 11.09
C SER A 52 4.11 -6.53 11.29
N SER A 53 5.43 -6.67 11.39
CA SER A 53 6.35 -5.54 11.37
C SER A 53 6.38 -4.84 9.99
N ILE A 54 5.55 -5.30 9.04
CA ILE A 54 5.50 -4.82 7.67
C ILE A 54 4.46 -3.71 7.56
N ASN A 55 4.91 -2.50 7.19
CA ASN A 55 4.00 -1.47 6.73
C ASN A 55 3.65 -1.72 5.26
N TYR A 56 2.54 -2.43 5.02
CA TYR A 56 2.12 -2.83 3.68
C TYR A 56 1.87 -1.65 2.75
N ILE A 57 1.35 -0.53 3.24
CA ILE A 57 1.11 0.66 2.41
C ILE A 57 2.43 1.28 1.96
N ALA A 58 3.39 1.47 2.88
CA ALA A 58 4.68 2.06 2.54
C ALA A 58 5.51 1.14 1.63
N LEU A 59 5.53 -0.17 1.92
CA LEU A 59 6.19 -1.15 1.06
C LEU A 59 5.53 -1.19 -0.32
N GLY A 60 4.20 -1.22 -0.39
CA GLY A 60 3.46 -1.24 -1.65
C GLY A 60 3.72 -0.01 -2.50
N GLN A 61 3.82 1.18 -1.90
CA GLN A 61 4.21 2.40 -2.59
C GLN A 61 5.60 2.29 -3.23
N GLN A 62 6.57 1.72 -2.51
CA GLN A 62 7.92 1.50 -3.04
C GLN A 62 7.92 0.51 -4.20
N ILE A 63 7.15 -0.57 -4.11
CA ILE A 63 7.01 -1.56 -5.18
C ILE A 63 6.34 -0.94 -6.40
N TYR A 64 5.20 -0.25 -6.21
CA TYR A 64 4.42 0.39 -7.26
C TYR A 64 5.24 1.39 -8.08
N SER A 65 6.00 2.25 -7.40
CA SER A 65 6.78 3.32 -8.04
C SER A 65 8.17 2.86 -8.49
N GLY A 66 8.70 1.78 -7.89
CA GLY A 66 10.09 1.33 -8.03
C GLY A 66 10.21 -0.05 -8.67
N ALA A 67 10.32 -1.09 -7.85
CA ALA A 67 10.74 -2.41 -8.29
C ALA A 67 9.83 -3.04 -9.37
N ALA A 68 8.51 -2.87 -9.25
CA ALA A 68 7.55 -3.38 -10.23
C ALA A 68 7.20 -2.36 -11.33
N ALA A 69 7.54 -1.08 -11.13
CA ALA A 69 7.29 0.01 -12.08
C ALA A 69 5.83 0.13 -12.57
N CYS A 70 4.86 -0.24 -11.73
CA CYS A 70 3.41 -0.21 -12.03
C CYS A 70 2.95 1.19 -12.48
N ALA A 71 3.52 2.23 -11.84
CA ALA A 71 3.25 3.64 -12.14
C ALA A 71 3.48 4.01 -13.61
N GLY A 72 4.39 3.31 -14.31
CA GLY A 72 4.70 3.55 -15.71
C GLY A 72 3.52 3.27 -16.65
N CYS A 73 2.67 2.32 -16.29
CA CYS A 73 1.48 1.96 -17.06
C CYS A 73 0.19 2.49 -16.43
N HIS A 74 0.06 2.43 -15.11
CA HIS A 74 -1.16 2.78 -14.38
C HIS A 74 -1.21 4.23 -13.88
N GLY A 75 -0.12 4.99 -14.14
CA GLY A 75 0.02 6.38 -13.69
C GLY A 75 0.46 6.48 -12.22
N VAL A 76 1.20 7.52 -11.89
CA VAL A 76 1.73 7.75 -10.52
C VAL A 76 0.63 7.89 -9.45
N ASN A 77 -0.56 8.30 -9.87
CA ASN A 77 -1.73 8.47 -8.99
C ASN A 77 -2.81 7.41 -9.25
N GLY A 78 -2.47 6.30 -9.90
CA GLY A 78 -3.43 5.25 -10.24
C GLY A 78 -4.54 5.68 -11.21
N GLY A 79 -4.37 6.81 -11.89
CA GLY A 79 -5.37 7.39 -12.81
C GLY A 79 -5.40 6.76 -14.20
N GLY A 80 -4.59 5.72 -14.43
CA GLY A 80 -4.50 5.04 -15.72
C GLY A 80 -3.46 5.67 -16.65
N GLY A 81 -3.34 5.09 -17.83
CA GLY A 81 -2.42 5.47 -18.88
C GLY A 81 -2.44 4.43 -19.99
N VAL A 82 -1.33 3.71 -20.17
CA VAL A 82 -1.30 2.49 -21.02
C VAL A 82 -2.15 1.39 -20.38
N GLY A 83 -2.06 1.25 -19.07
CA GLY A 83 -2.91 0.38 -18.26
C GLY A 83 -4.18 1.09 -17.77
N PRO A 84 -5.18 0.33 -17.29
CA PRO A 84 -6.42 0.90 -16.76
C PRO A 84 -6.18 1.70 -15.48
N ALA A 85 -7.15 2.58 -15.14
CA ALA A 85 -7.18 3.30 -13.90
C ALA A 85 -7.56 2.37 -12.73
N PHE A 86 -7.11 2.72 -11.53
CA PHE A 86 -7.49 2.09 -10.26
C PHE A 86 -8.49 2.95 -9.48
N THR A 87 -8.60 4.23 -9.84
CA THR A 87 -9.45 5.22 -9.17
C THR A 87 -10.92 5.12 -9.64
N GLY A 88 -11.81 5.83 -8.93
CA GLY A 88 -13.22 5.93 -9.32
C GLY A 88 -14.04 4.64 -9.12
N GLY A 89 -13.58 3.73 -8.25
CA GLY A 89 -14.26 2.44 -8.00
C GLY A 89 -13.89 1.33 -8.98
N GLU A 90 -13.10 1.64 -10.00
CA GLU A 90 -12.73 0.72 -11.08
C GLU A 90 -12.03 -0.53 -10.55
N LEU A 91 -11.13 -0.35 -9.57
CA LEU A 91 -10.38 -1.45 -8.98
C LEU A 91 -11.30 -2.47 -8.30
N TYR A 92 -12.21 -2.02 -7.44
CA TYR A 92 -13.13 -2.90 -6.72
C TYR A 92 -14.20 -3.52 -7.62
N THR A 93 -14.62 -2.79 -8.66
CA THR A 93 -15.54 -3.33 -9.66
C THR A 93 -14.88 -4.46 -10.45
N THR A 94 -13.59 -4.33 -10.75
CA THR A 94 -12.84 -5.35 -11.49
C THR A 94 -12.45 -6.52 -10.58
N PHE A 95 -11.88 -6.22 -9.41
CA PHE A 95 -11.39 -7.21 -8.45
C PHE A 95 -12.06 -7.00 -7.08
N PRO A 96 -13.23 -7.59 -6.86
CA PRO A 96 -13.94 -7.45 -5.58
C PRO A 96 -13.13 -7.94 -4.39
N THR A 97 -12.35 -9.02 -4.56
CA THR A 97 -11.53 -9.61 -3.49
C THR A 97 -10.06 -9.29 -3.66
N CYS A 98 -9.32 -9.30 -2.54
CA CYS A 98 -7.87 -9.13 -2.54
C CYS A 98 -7.17 -10.25 -3.30
N SER A 99 -7.62 -11.49 -3.13
CA SER A 99 -7.04 -12.68 -3.78
C SER A 99 -7.13 -12.62 -5.31
N ASP A 100 -8.26 -12.17 -5.86
CA ASP A 100 -8.42 -12.04 -7.31
C ASP A 100 -7.45 -10.98 -7.87
N HIS A 101 -7.27 -9.88 -7.13
CA HIS A 101 -6.34 -8.83 -7.51
C HIS A 101 -4.89 -9.29 -7.42
N ALA A 102 -4.51 -9.99 -6.34
CA ALA A 102 -3.18 -10.56 -6.18
C ALA A 102 -2.85 -11.55 -7.30
N LEU A 103 -3.77 -12.46 -7.59
CA LEU A 103 -3.59 -13.45 -8.64
C LEU A 103 -3.39 -12.80 -10.03
N TRP A 104 -4.15 -11.73 -10.33
CA TRP A 104 -3.97 -10.98 -11.56
C TRP A 104 -2.57 -10.36 -11.68
N ILE A 105 -2.04 -9.78 -10.60
CA ILE A 105 -0.68 -9.21 -10.58
C ILE A 105 0.36 -10.33 -10.72
N GLU A 106 0.17 -11.42 -10.00
CA GLU A 106 1.08 -12.57 -10.04
C GLU A 106 1.22 -13.13 -11.45
N LEU A 107 0.11 -13.44 -12.10
CA LEU A 107 0.08 -14.06 -13.43
C LEU A 107 0.36 -13.07 -14.56
N GLY A 108 -0.11 -11.83 -14.42
CA GLY A 108 -0.16 -10.87 -15.52
C GLY A 108 -1.10 -11.34 -16.64
N SER A 109 -1.20 -10.55 -17.69
CA SER A 109 -2.16 -10.85 -18.78
C SER A 109 -1.85 -12.15 -19.53
N ALA A 110 -0.60 -12.49 -19.73
CA ALA A 110 -0.21 -13.70 -20.46
C ALA A 110 -0.43 -14.97 -19.62
N GLY A 111 -0.02 -14.96 -18.35
CA GLY A 111 -0.27 -16.08 -17.43
C GLY A 111 -1.75 -16.28 -17.18
N TRP A 112 -2.48 -15.18 -16.97
CA TRP A 112 -3.95 -15.27 -16.82
C TRP A 112 -4.63 -15.92 -18.01
N GLN A 113 -4.31 -15.51 -19.24
CA GLN A 113 -4.88 -16.12 -20.44
C GLN A 113 -4.54 -17.60 -20.58
N ALA A 114 -3.36 -18.02 -20.15
CA ALA A 114 -2.92 -19.41 -20.20
C ALA A 114 -3.62 -20.29 -19.14
N ASP A 115 -3.73 -19.79 -17.91
CA ASP A 115 -4.11 -20.61 -16.76
C ASP A 115 -5.57 -20.43 -16.34
N VAL A 116 -6.16 -19.24 -16.61
CA VAL A 116 -7.53 -18.91 -16.19
C VAL A 116 -8.47 -18.73 -17.38
N GLY A 117 -8.07 -17.93 -18.37
CA GLY A 117 -8.88 -17.71 -19.57
C GLY A 117 -8.75 -16.33 -20.19
N PRO A 118 -9.52 -16.06 -21.26
CA PRO A 118 -9.36 -14.82 -22.03
C PRO A 118 -9.95 -13.59 -21.36
N ALA A 119 -10.77 -13.75 -20.33
CA ALA A 119 -11.43 -12.67 -19.60
C ALA A 119 -10.96 -12.62 -18.15
N TYR A 120 -10.92 -11.44 -17.57
CA TYR A 120 -10.50 -11.21 -16.19
C TYR A 120 -11.47 -10.30 -15.43
N GLY A 121 -11.42 -10.39 -14.12
CA GLY A 121 -12.23 -9.60 -13.21
C GLY A 121 -13.71 -9.98 -13.22
N ALA A 122 -14.46 -9.42 -12.27
CA ALA A 122 -15.89 -9.73 -12.09
C ALA A 122 -16.75 -9.29 -13.27
N GLU A 123 -16.31 -8.31 -14.03
CA GLU A 123 -16.99 -7.81 -15.22
C GLU A 123 -16.64 -8.57 -16.51
N ASN A 124 -15.83 -9.62 -16.41
CA ASN A 124 -15.36 -10.40 -17.56
C ASN A 124 -14.72 -9.53 -18.66
N LYS A 125 -13.83 -8.63 -18.26
CA LYS A 125 -13.07 -7.78 -19.19
C LYS A 125 -12.15 -8.64 -20.06
N VAL A 126 -12.14 -8.41 -21.36
CA VAL A 126 -11.22 -9.11 -22.25
C VAL A 126 -9.80 -8.64 -22.01
N SER A 127 -8.89 -9.56 -21.70
CA SER A 127 -7.48 -9.27 -21.57
C SER A 127 -6.87 -8.99 -22.95
N ILE A 128 -6.47 -7.73 -23.19
CA ILE A 128 -5.80 -7.32 -24.43
C ILE A 128 -4.29 -7.51 -24.39
N GLY A 129 -3.76 -8.00 -23.25
CA GLY A 129 -2.32 -8.19 -23.03
C GLY A 129 -1.62 -6.97 -22.48
N GLY A 130 -0.32 -7.09 -22.32
CA GLY A 130 0.59 -5.98 -21.95
C GLY A 130 0.93 -5.87 -20.48
N MET A 131 0.11 -6.37 -19.54
CA MET A 131 0.49 -6.39 -18.14
C MET A 131 1.46 -7.54 -17.86
N PRO A 132 2.67 -7.29 -17.35
CA PRO A 132 3.61 -8.34 -17.01
C PRO A 132 3.15 -9.13 -15.78
N GLY A 133 3.48 -10.40 -15.70
CA GLY A 133 3.34 -11.20 -14.48
C GLY A 133 4.54 -10.99 -13.56
N PHE A 134 4.26 -11.07 -12.25
CA PHE A 134 5.24 -10.88 -11.19
C PHE A 134 5.54 -12.15 -10.38
N ALA A 135 5.02 -13.30 -10.80
CA ALA A 135 5.37 -14.59 -10.21
C ALA A 135 6.90 -14.77 -10.16
N GLY A 136 7.45 -15.05 -8.98
CA GLY A 136 8.88 -15.22 -8.75
C GLY A 136 9.74 -13.96 -8.89
N LYS A 137 9.13 -12.77 -9.11
CA LYS A 137 9.80 -11.47 -9.13
C LYS A 137 9.56 -10.67 -7.86
N LEU A 138 8.38 -10.83 -7.28
CA LEU A 138 8.01 -10.28 -5.98
C LEU A 138 7.92 -11.44 -4.99
N THR A 139 8.30 -11.19 -3.74
CA THR A 139 7.95 -12.06 -2.64
C THR A 139 6.44 -11.96 -2.35
N GLU A 140 5.90 -12.85 -1.56
CA GLU A 140 4.50 -12.83 -1.15
C GLU A 140 4.15 -11.52 -0.43
N ASP A 141 4.99 -11.09 0.51
CA ASP A 141 4.80 -9.81 1.22
C ASP A 141 4.82 -8.61 0.27
N GLU A 142 5.72 -8.60 -0.71
CA GLU A 142 5.79 -7.53 -1.71
C GLU A 142 4.57 -7.52 -2.64
N LEU A 143 4.09 -8.69 -3.04
CA LEU A 143 2.87 -8.82 -3.84
C LEU A 143 1.65 -8.28 -3.08
N TYR A 144 1.45 -8.74 -1.86
CA TYR A 144 0.33 -8.25 -1.04
C TYR A 144 0.50 -6.77 -0.66
N ALA A 145 1.72 -6.28 -0.46
CA ALA A 145 1.96 -4.87 -0.19
C ALA A 145 1.49 -3.97 -1.34
N VAL A 146 1.81 -4.32 -2.59
CA VAL A 146 1.33 -3.51 -3.72
C VAL A 146 -0.19 -3.60 -3.88
N VAL A 147 -0.79 -4.77 -3.64
CA VAL A 147 -2.25 -4.94 -3.65
C VAL A 147 -2.93 -4.06 -2.60
N VAL A 148 -2.45 -4.09 -1.35
CA VAL A 148 -2.97 -3.25 -0.25
C VAL A 148 -2.83 -1.77 -0.61
N PHE A 149 -1.65 -1.36 -1.08
CA PHE A 149 -1.42 0.03 -1.49
C PHE A 149 -2.41 0.48 -2.57
N GLU A 150 -2.59 -0.30 -3.63
CA GLU A 150 -3.50 0.04 -4.72
C GLU A 150 -4.97 0.11 -4.25
N ARG A 151 -5.39 -0.84 -3.42
CA ARG A 151 -6.76 -0.90 -2.89
C ARG A 151 -7.07 0.23 -1.90
N VAL A 152 -6.13 0.58 -1.03
CA VAL A 152 -6.32 1.65 -0.05
C VAL A 152 -6.14 3.02 -0.69
N VAL A 153 -4.99 3.25 -1.34
CA VAL A 153 -4.60 4.60 -1.77
C VAL A 153 -5.34 5.04 -3.04
N PHE A 154 -5.52 4.15 -3.99
CA PHE A 154 -6.21 4.48 -5.25
C PHE A 154 -7.67 4.05 -5.26
N GLY A 155 -7.97 2.89 -4.70
CA GLY A 155 -9.32 2.36 -4.61
C GLY A 155 -10.17 3.03 -3.53
N GLY A 156 -9.53 3.65 -2.52
CA GLY A 156 -10.21 4.34 -1.42
C GLY A 156 -10.79 3.39 -0.36
N GLY A 157 -10.26 2.16 -0.28
CA GLY A 157 -10.67 1.18 0.73
C GLY A 157 -10.20 1.55 2.14
N ASP A 158 -10.96 1.13 3.16
CA ASP A 158 -10.50 1.20 4.54
C ASP A 158 -9.31 0.26 4.76
N THR A 159 -8.27 0.74 5.46
CA THR A 159 -7.04 -0.01 5.64
C THR A 159 -7.26 -1.34 6.35
N ASN A 160 -8.06 -1.36 7.42
CA ASN A 160 -8.28 -2.57 8.19
C ASN A 160 -9.12 -3.59 7.42
N GLU A 161 -10.18 -3.12 6.73
CA GLU A 161 -11.01 -3.97 5.89
C GLU A 161 -10.18 -4.59 4.74
N VAL A 162 -9.26 -3.83 4.14
CA VAL A 162 -8.38 -4.34 3.08
C VAL A 162 -7.38 -5.36 3.63
N LEU A 163 -6.78 -5.09 4.79
CA LEU A 163 -5.85 -6.05 5.43
C LEU A 163 -6.57 -7.34 5.82
N GLU A 164 -7.81 -7.25 6.31
CA GLU A 164 -8.66 -8.41 6.62
C GLU A 164 -8.98 -9.22 5.35
N ASP A 165 -9.45 -8.57 4.29
CA ASP A 165 -9.76 -9.21 3.00
C ASP A 165 -8.51 -9.89 2.38
N CYS A 166 -7.34 -9.31 2.61
CA CYS A 166 -6.06 -9.89 2.19
C CYS A 166 -5.52 -10.99 3.13
N GLY A 167 -6.16 -11.24 4.28
CA GLY A 167 -5.68 -12.23 5.25
C GLY A 167 -4.41 -11.82 5.98
N LEU A 168 -4.16 -10.52 6.10
CA LEU A 168 -2.92 -9.95 6.66
C LEU A 168 -3.08 -9.45 8.09
N LEU A 169 -4.31 -9.46 8.63
CA LEU A 169 -4.54 -9.23 10.06
C LEU A 169 -4.28 -10.55 10.81
N GLU A 170 -3.38 -10.52 11.78
CA GLU A 170 -3.32 -11.62 12.74
C GLU A 170 -4.55 -11.52 13.64
N VAL A 171 -5.35 -12.57 13.67
CA VAL A 171 -6.37 -12.76 14.71
C VAL A 171 -5.59 -13.03 16.00
N GLU A 172 -5.60 -12.08 16.94
CA GLU A 172 -5.21 -12.43 18.30
C GLU A 172 -6.19 -13.50 18.74
N ASP A 173 -5.73 -14.77 18.78
CA ASP A 173 -6.44 -15.82 19.46
C ASP A 173 -6.69 -15.31 20.89
N GLU A 174 -7.95 -15.07 21.24
CA GLU A 174 -8.35 -14.85 22.62
C GLU A 174 -7.76 -15.97 23.45
N VAL A 175 -6.61 -15.68 24.08
CA VAL A 175 -6.08 -16.54 25.13
C VAL A 175 -7.17 -16.55 26.21
N THR A 176 -8.03 -17.57 26.13
CA THR A 176 -9.03 -17.86 27.11
C THR A 176 -8.37 -17.81 28.48
N ALA A 177 -8.69 -16.75 29.23
CA ALA A 177 -8.36 -16.59 30.63
C ALA A 177 -9.18 -17.60 31.46
N GLU A 178 -8.98 -18.89 31.22
CA GLU A 178 -9.56 -20.00 31.96
C GLU A 178 -8.49 -20.98 32.42
N ALA A 179 -7.61 -20.54 33.31
CA ALA A 179 -6.82 -21.46 34.16
C ALA A 179 -6.11 -20.74 35.30
N VAL A 180 -6.78 -19.91 36.09
CA VAL A 180 -6.28 -19.54 37.43
C VAL A 180 -7.45 -19.52 38.42
N GLU A 181 -8.09 -20.64 38.63
CA GLU A 181 -8.83 -20.92 39.86
C GLU A 181 -8.86 -22.43 40.08
N THR A 182 -7.82 -22.98 40.73
CA THR A 182 -7.93 -24.08 41.70
C THR A 182 -6.53 -24.41 42.23
N SER A 183 -6.10 -23.80 43.31
CA SER A 183 -5.37 -24.48 44.37
C SER A 183 -5.35 -23.60 45.62
N SER A 184 -6.36 -23.80 46.43
CA SER A 184 -6.30 -23.53 47.87
C SER A 184 -6.28 -24.84 48.58
#